data_f909f1e304cc20b9b0780a532165e28e
#
_entry.id   f909f1e304cc20b9b0780a532165e28e
#
_cell.length_a   1.000
_cell.length_b   1.000
_cell.length_c   1.000
_cell.angle_alpha   90.00
_cell.angle_beta   90.00
_cell.angle_gamma   90.00
#
_symmetry.space_group_name_H-M   'P 1'
#
loop_
_entity.id
_entity.type
_entity.pdbx_description
1 polymer ?
#
loop_
_entity_poly.entity_id
_entity_poly.type
_entity_poly.pdbx_seq_one_letter_code
_entity_poly.pdbx_strand_id
1 'polypeptide(L)'
;MSSKWITTISVFSALSFASTAFAQDATSDKRGAYVSLQAGAAKVDDVDLVYLDEGGAFGGSGAQDSARFDADLKSAFNISAAIGYDFGLIRTDVEVAYSRNKVKGLTLEAINGSPVPLSASDRSDICEYLEVDSCGGAGNTFQVEGSKLRQLTALGNVWLDVPTGLPVTPYVGGGLGVAGFELDGEGKARFAWQVGAGLAFNLSPSAAITLDYRHRQAKGATIEDEDFEDAAVRIGKIRTDAFTAGVRFHF
;
A
#
# COMPACT_ATOMS: atom_id res chain seq x y z
N MET A 1 23.36 -25.86 -0.41
CA MET A 1 22.31 -26.39 -1.31
C MET A 1 20.99 -26.29 -0.52
N SER A 2 20.33 -25.18 -0.57
CA SER A 2 19.07 -24.93 0.16
C SER A 2 17.94 -24.80 -0.86
N SER A 3 16.91 -25.62 -0.69
CA SER A 3 15.76 -25.78 -1.57
C SER A 3 14.79 -24.60 -1.38
N LYS A 4 14.69 -23.71 -2.35
CA LYS A 4 13.69 -22.64 -2.40
C LYS A 4 12.32 -23.25 -2.66
N TRP A 5 11.45 -23.23 -1.67
CA TRP A 5 10.03 -23.54 -1.84
C TRP A 5 9.32 -22.28 -2.36
N ILE A 6 9.23 -22.20 -3.67
CA ILE A 6 8.36 -21.22 -4.33
C ILE A 6 6.93 -21.79 -4.28
N THR A 7 6.13 -21.30 -3.35
CA THR A 7 4.69 -21.57 -3.35
C THR A 7 4.04 -20.62 -4.36
N THR A 8 3.93 -21.09 -5.59
CA THR A 8 3.18 -20.41 -6.65
C THR A 8 1.70 -20.48 -6.32
N ILE A 9 1.13 -19.39 -5.81
CA ILE A 9 -0.33 -19.26 -5.69
C ILE A 9 -0.86 -18.93 -7.09
N SER A 10 -1.22 -19.97 -7.84
CA SER A 10 -1.96 -19.83 -9.09
C SER A 10 -3.43 -19.66 -8.78
N VAL A 11 -3.89 -18.41 -8.64
CA VAL A 11 -5.32 -18.07 -8.63
C VAL A 11 -5.65 -17.44 -9.96
N PHE A 12 -5.82 -18.26 -10.96
CA PHE A 12 -6.53 -17.92 -12.19
C PHE A 12 -7.56 -19.00 -12.45
N SER A 13 -8.70 -18.91 -11.77
CA SER A 13 -9.91 -19.61 -12.17
C SER A 13 -10.80 -18.59 -12.85
N ALA A 14 -10.97 -18.76 -14.16
CA ALA A 14 -11.85 -17.95 -14.98
C ALA A 14 -13.27 -17.96 -14.40
N LEU A 15 -13.72 -16.82 -13.89
CA LEU A 15 -15.14 -16.60 -13.61
C LEU A 15 -15.87 -16.41 -14.94
N SER A 16 -16.40 -17.50 -15.46
CA SER A 16 -17.40 -17.45 -16.52
C SER A 16 -18.72 -17.03 -15.89
N PHE A 17 -19.01 -15.73 -15.83
CA PHE A 17 -20.33 -15.24 -15.47
C PHE A 17 -21.25 -15.40 -16.67
N ALA A 18 -22.15 -16.37 -16.59
CA ALA A 18 -23.29 -16.43 -17.48
C ALA A 18 -24.19 -15.22 -17.20
N SER A 19 -24.23 -14.29 -18.15
CA SER A 19 -25.14 -13.15 -18.14
C SER A 19 -26.57 -13.64 -18.38
N THR A 20 -27.32 -13.88 -17.32
CA THR A 20 -28.78 -13.88 -17.40
C THR A 20 -29.24 -12.44 -17.36
N ALA A 21 -29.56 -11.89 -18.53
CA ALA A 21 -30.18 -10.59 -18.63
C ALA A 21 -31.60 -10.68 -18.02
N PHE A 22 -31.73 -10.21 -16.79
CA PHE A 22 -33.03 -9.85 -16.23
C PHE A 22 -33.31 -8.40 -16.62
N ALA A 23 -34.24 -8.24 -17.56
CA ALA A 23 -34.90 -6.97 -17.81
C ALA A 23 -35.76 -6.65 -16.57
N GLN A 24 -35.31 -5.70 -15.76
CA GLN A 24 -36.04 -5.24 -14.59
C GLN A 24 -36.42 -3.77 -14.75
N ASP A 25 -37.67 -3.48 -14.38
CA ASP A 25 -38.37 -2.20 -14.53
C ASP A 25 -37.62 -0.99 -13.98
N ALA A 26 -37.85 0.18 -14.60
CA ALA A 26 -37.16 1.45 -14.46
C ALA A 26 -37.47 2.26 -13.18
N THR A 27 -37.79 1.61 -12.08
CA THR A 27 -37.67 2.22 -10.71
C THR A 27 -36.60 1.46 -9.96
N SER A 28 -35.35 1.69 -10.34
CA SER A 28 -34.26 0.83 -9.87
C SER A 28 -33.88 1.16 -8.43
N ASP A 29 -34.39 0.37 -7.54
CA ASP A 29 -33.74 0.08 -6.29
C ASP A 29 -32.41 -0.62 -6.65
N LYS A 30 -31.28 0.08 -6.49
CA LYS A 30 -29.93 -0.44 -6.87
C LYS A 30 -29.42 -1.54 -5.96
N ARG A 31 -30.31 -2.18 -5.19
CA ARG A 31 -29.96 -3.27 -4.29
C ARG A 31 -29.52 -4.49 -5.10
N GLY A 32 -28.39 -5.05 -4.74
CA GLY A 32 -27.87 -6.24 -5.40
C GLY A 32 -26.37 -6.41 -5.27
N ALA A 33 -25.88 -7.49 -5.84
CA ALA A 33 -24.46 -7.72 -5.95
C ALA A 33 -23.82 -6.70 -6.91
N TYR A 34 -22.58 -6.31 -6.65
CA TYR A 34 -21.84 -5.46 -7.56
C TYR A 34 -20.37 -5.85 -7.64
N VAL A 35 -19.73 -5.44 -8.72
CA VAL A 35 -18.30 -5.43 -8.87
C VAL A 35 -17.84 -4.02 -9.19
N SER A 36 -16.63 -3.65 -8.73
CA SER A 36 -15.99 -2.40 -9.12
C SER A 36 -14.55 -2.63 -9.53
N LEU A 37 -14.10 -1.84 -10.50
CA LEU A 37 -12.71 -1.79 -10.95
C LEU A 37 -12.27 -0.34 -10.93
N GLN A 38 -11.12 -0.06 -10.35
CA GLN A 38 -10.60 1.29 -10.21
C GLN A 38 -9.12 1.34 -10.56
N ALA A 39 -8.70 2.47 -11.10
CA ALA A 39 -7.30 2.74 -11.40
C ALA A 39 -6.98 4.21 -11.15
N GLY A 40 -5.75 4.52 -10.77
CA GLY A 40 -5.33 5.89 -10.49
C GLY A 40 -3.93 5.97 -9.94
N ALA A 41 -3.68 7.00 -9.15
CA ALA A 41 -2.39 7.26 -8.52
C ALA A 41 -2.48 7.05 -7.01
N ALA A 42 -1.43 6.47 -6.45
CA ALA A 42 -1.22 6.38 -5.01
C ALA A 42 0.10 7.06 -4.63
N LYS A 43 0.05 7.90 -3.60
CA LYS A 43 1.21 8.45 -2.94
C LYS A 43 1.35 7.75 -1.59
N VAL A 44 2.52 7.20 -1.34
CA VAL A 44 2.92 6.74 0.00
C VAL A 44 3.64 7.90 0.66
N ASP A 45 3.29 8.21 1.91
CA ASP A 45 4.05 9.15 2.72
C ASP A 45 5.43 8.59 3.01
N ASP A 46 6.34 9.46 3.43
CA ASP A 46 7.69 9.05 3.82
C ASP A 46 7.61 7.98 4.93
N VAL A 47 8.47 6.98 4.83
CA VAL A 47 8.43 5.80 5.68
C VAL A 47 9.70 5.75 6.54
N ASP A 48 9.51 5.78 7.85
CA ASP A 48 10.59 5.56 8.79
C ASP A 48 11.14 4.13 8.66
N LEU A 49 12.44 4.01 8.43
CA LEU A 49 13.19 2.76 8.46
C LEU A 49 14.22 2.85 9.60
N VAL A 50 14.23 1.86 10.49
CA VAL A 50 15.23 1.77 11.53
C VAL A 50 16.00 0.47 11.34
N TYR A 51 17.24 0.59 10.93
CA TYR A 51 18.20 -0.52 10.91
C TYR A 51 18.71 -0.73 12.32
N LEU A 52 18.69 -1.94 12.78
CA LEU A 52 19.20 -2.42 14.05
C LEU A 52 20.32 -3.40 13.78
N ASP A 53 21.41 -3.29 14.52
CA ASP A 53 22.56 -4.17 14.37
C ASP A 53 23.26 -4.34 15.73
N GLU A 54 24.25 -5.22 15.82
CA GLU A 54 25.04 -5.41 17.02
C GLU A 54 25.72 -4.11 17.50
N GLY A 55 26.05 -4.03 18.77
CA GLY A 55 26.70 -2.86 19.35
C GLY A 55 28.07 -2.61 18.71
N GLY A 56 28.29 -1.36 18.28
CA GLY A 56 29.49 -0.94 17.58
C GLY A 56 29.38 -0.91 16.06
N ALA A 57 28.36 -1.53 15.46
CA ALA A 57 28.15 -1.54 14.00
C ALA A 57 28.01 -0.12 13.42
N PHE A 58 27.35 0.79 14.16
CA PHE A 58 27.23 2.21 13.79
C PHE A 58 28.03 3.13 14.73
N GLY A 59 29.06 2.59 15.41
CA GLY A 59 29.95 3.35 16.29
C GLY A 59 29.41 3.59 17.69
N GLY A 60 28.37 2.92 18.10
CA GLY A 60 27.82 2.99 19.46
C GLY A 60 28.62 2.14 20.46
N SER A 61 28.28 2.28 21.74
CA SER A 61 28.87 1.51 22.84
C SER A 61 27.84 0.64 23.59
N GLY A 62 26.62 0.61 23.11
CA GLY A 62 25.53 -0.21 23.64
C GLY A 62 25.59 -1.66 23.19
N ALA A 63 24.62 -2.47 23.61
CA ALA A 63 24.46 -3.85 23.14
C ALA A 63 23.91 -3.93 21.72
N GLN A 64 23.22 -2.91 21.27
CA GLN A 64 22.63 -2.79 19.92
C GLN A 64 22.77 -1.36 19.44
N ASP A 65 23.11 -1.19 18.17
CA ASP A 65 23.15 0.09 17.48
C ASP A 65 21.91 0.27 16.61
N SER A 66 21.56 1.52 16.32
CA SER A 66 20.44 1.83 15.43
C SER A 66 20.77 2.98 14.48
N ALA A 67 20.40 2.82 13.20
CA ALA A 67 20.42 3.88 12.21
C ALA A 67 18.98 4.12 11.70
N ARG A 68 18.49 5.36 11.85
CA ARG A 68 17.16 5.75 11.38
C ARG A 68 17.25 6.49 10.06
N PHE A 69 16.50 6.01 9.11
CA PHE A 69 16.34 6.63 7.80
C PHE A 69 14.87 6.98 7.56
N ASP A 70 14.67 8.04 6.81
CA ASP A 70 13.41 8.40 6.18
C ASP A 70 13.47 8.02 4.69
N ALA A 71 12.52 7.20 4.23
CA ALA A 71 12.44 6.75 2.85
C ALA A 71 11.40 7.56 2.09
N ASP A 72 11.85 8.39 1.13
CA ASP A 72 11.00 9.14 0.19
C ASP A 72 10.59 8.23 -0.98
N LEU A 73 9.28 8.10 -1.22
CA LEU A 73 8.74 7.26 -2.28
C LEU A 73 8.07 8.09 -3.37
N LYS A 74 8.27 7.68 -4.62
CA LYS A 74 7.56 8.27 -5.78
C LYS A 74 6.12 7.78 -5.78
N SER A 75 5.20 8.67 -6.22
CA SER A 75 3.83 8.27 -6.51
C SER A 75 3.80 7.13 -7.53
N ALA A 76 2.86 6.22 -7.35
CA ALA A 76 2.71 5.02 -8.15
C ALA A 76 1.33 4.91 -8.79
N PHE A 77 1.25 4.09 -9.81
CA PHE A 77 -0.03 3.62 -10.31
C PHE A 77 -0.66 2.65 -9.30
N ASN A 78 -1.95 2.86 -9.01
CA ASN A 78 -2.75 2.02 -8.12
C ASN A 78 -3.91 1.44 -8.92
N ILE A 79 -4.15 0.15 -8.75
CA ILE A 79 -5.33 -0.54 -9.27
C ILE A 79 -6.05 -1.25 -8.13
N SER A 80 -7.37 -1.28 -8.18
CA SER A 80 -8.16 -2.07 -7.24
C SER A 80 -9.38 -2.70 -7.91
N ALA A 81 -9.82 -3.79 -7.32
CA ALA A 81 -11.05 -4.48 -7.66
C ALA A 81 -11.81 -4.81 -6.38
N ALA A 82 -13.13 -4.68 -6.41
CA ALA A 82 -13.97 -5.07 -5.30
C ALA A 82 -15.19 -5.83 -5.78
N ILE A 83 -15.66 -6.74 -4.94
CA ILE A 83 -16.94 -7.41 -5.05
C ILE A 83 -17.73 -7.16 -3.78
N GLY A 84 -19.01 -6.82 -3.92
CA GLY A 84 -19.82 -6.45 -2.77
C GLY A 84 -21.31 -6.58 -3.01
N TYR A 85 -22.05 -6.08 -2.03
CA TYR A 85 -23.49 -6.03 -2.04
C TYR A 85 -23.99 -4.65 -1.62
N ASP A 86 -24.93 -4.12 -2.41
CA ASP A 86 -25.60 -2.85 -2.18
C ASP A 86 -26.96 -3.11 -1.52
N PHE A 87 -27.16 -2.57 -0.31
CA PHE A 87 -28.40 -2.65 0.46
C PHE A 87 -29.27 -1.38 0.29
N GLY A 88 -28.86 -0.46 -0.58
CA GLY A 88 -29.48 0.82 -0.83
C GLY A 88 -28.67 1.99 -0.22
N LEU A 89 -28.83 2.29 1.04
CA LEU A 89 -28.04 3.33 1.71
C LEU A 89 -26.66 2.86 2.16
N ILE A 90 -26.51 1.55 2.38
CA ILE A 90 -25.28 0.94 2.86
C ILE A 90 -24.81 -0.06 1.82
N ARG A 91 -23.53 -0.03 1.50
CA ARG A 91 -22.85 -1.05 0.69
C ARG A 91 -21.73 -1.69 1.49
N THR A 92 -21.51 -2.97 1.24
CA THR A 92 -20.35 -3.69 1.78
C THR A 92 -19.60 -4.35 0.65
N ASP A 93 -18.27 -4.37 0.76
CA ASP A 93 -17.43 -5.08 -0.21
C ASP A 93 -16.16 -5.66 0.38
N VAL A 94 -15.55 -6.53 -0.38
CA VAL A 94 -14.17 -6.94 -0.22
C VAL A 94 -13.38 -6.36 -1.40
N GLU A 95 -12.39 -5.54 -1.08
CA GLU A 95 -11.51 -4.87 -2.03
C GLU A 95 -10.11 -5.46 -1.97
N VAL A 96 -9.53 -5.70 -3.13
CA VAL A 96 -8.11 -5.97 -3.30
C VAL A 96 -7.50 -4.83 -4.09
N ALA A 97 -6.40 -4.23 -3.58
CA ALA A 97 -5.70 -3.15 -4.26
C ALA A 97 -4.19 -3.43 -4.33
N TYR A 98 -3.59 -3.03 -5.44
CA TYR A 98 -2.17 -3.18 -5.69
C TYR A 98 -1.54 -1.85 -6.11
N SER A 99 -0.37 -1.56 -5.53
CA SER A 99 0.48 -0.46 -5.95
C SER A 99 1.96 -0.86 -5.94
N ARG A 100 2.77 -0.14 -6.72
CA ARG A 100 4.22 -0.35 -6.79
C ARG A 100 4.92 0.99 -6.83
N ASN A 101 5.46 1.39 -5.68
CA ASN A 101 6.15 2.65 -5.49
C ASN A 101 7.66 2.45 -5.65
N LYS A 102 8.33 3.36 -6.33
CA LYS A 102 9.80 3.39 -6.41
C LYS A 102 10.32 4.19 -5.23
N VAL A 103 11.36 3.70 -4.57
CA VAL A 103 12.14 4.48 -3.61
C VAL A 103 12.89 5.55 -4.40
N LYS A 104 12.83 6.79 -3.95
CA LYS A 104 13.51 7.94 -4.56
C LYS A 104 14.82 8.23 -3.84
N GLY A 105 14.81 8.09 -2.52
CA GLY A 105 15.96 8.31 -1.69
C GLY A 105 15.73 7.90 -0.25
N LEU A 106 16.83 7.79 0.47
CA LEU A 106 16.88 7.57 1.91
C LEU A 106 17.59 8.76 2.54
N THR A 107 17.04 9.31 3.61
CA THR A 107 17.69 10.36 4.39
C THR A 107 18.01 9.82 5.77
N LEU A 108 19.29 9.80 6.14
CA LEU A 108 19.72 9.43 7.50
C LEU A 108 19.34 10.54 8.47
N GLU A 109 18.46 10.22 9.40
CA GLU A 109 17.94 11.14 10.42
C GLU A 109 18.80 11.10 11.69
N ALA A 110 19.16 9.89 12.13
CA ALA A 110 19.88 9.72 13.39
C ALA A 110 20.62 8.37 13.43
N ILE A 111 21.76 8.37 14.13
CA ILE A 111 22.45 7.16 14.61
C ILE A 111 22.34 7.15 16.14
N ASN A 112 21.89 6.04 16.72
CA ASN A 112 21.67 5.87 18.15
C ASN A 112 20.85 7.03 18.78
N GLY A 113 19.84 7.48 18.03
CA GLY A 113 18.94 8.57 18.45
C GLY A 113 19.52 9.98 18.35
N SER A 114 20.76 10.15 17.89
CA SER A 114 21.39 11.45 17.72
C SER A 114 21.57 11.79 16.24
N PRO A 115 21.20 13.01 15.80
CA PRO A 115 21.50 13.47 14.45
C PRO A 115 23.02 13.53 14.23
N VAL A 116 23.49 12.96 13.11
CA VAL A 116 24.93 12.91 12.79
C VAL A 116 25.14 13.52 11.40
N PRO A 117 25.97 14.57 11.27
CA PRO A 117 26.39 15.05 9.96
C PRO A 117 27.42 14.07 9.38
N LEU A 118 27.17 13.61 8.17
CA LEU A 118 28.02 12.62 7.50
C LEU A 118 29.18 13.30 6.77
N SER A 119 30.38 12.76 6.93
CA SER A 119 31.54 13.06 6.09
C SER A 119 31.43 12.28 4.76
N ALA A 120 32.32 12.55 3.82
CA ALA A 120 32.36 11.82 2.56
C ALA A 120 32.74 10.33 2.72
N SER A 121 33.58 10.02 3.71
CA SER A 121 33.93 8.63 4.08
C SER A 121 32.72 7.90 4.66
N ASP A 122 32.04 8.50 5.66
CA ASP A 122 30.86 7.88 6.29
C ASP A 122 29.78 7.56 5.26
N ARG A 123 29.62 8.47 4.27
CA ARG A 123 28.68 8.21 3.17
C ARG A 123 29.06 7.00 2.32
N SER A 124 30.37 6.83 2.05
CA SER A 124 30.86 5.68 1.28
C SER A 124 30.60 4.37 2.02
N ASP A 125 30.85 4.36 3.32
CA ASP A 125 30.66 3.19 4.18
C ASP A 125 29.17 2.82 4.28
N ILE A 126 28.28 3.81 4.43
CA ILE A 126 26.83 3.58 4.42
C ILE A 126 26.34 3.07 3.07
N CYS A 127 26.90 3.60 1.96
CA CYS A 127 26.54 3.11 0.63
C CYS A 127 26.93 1.64 0.41
N GLU A 128 28.07 1.23 0.93
CA GLU A 128 28.52 -0.15 0.90
C GLU A 128 27.59 -1.04 1.76
N TYR A 129 27.24 -0.57 2.96
CA TYR A 129 26.31 -1.28 3.86
C TYR A 129 24.91 -1.46 3.25
N LEU A 130 24.40 -0.46 2.54
CA LEU A 130 23.07 -0.52 1.91
C LEU A 130 23.02 -1.39 0.62
N GLU A 131 24.17 -1.85 0.13
CA GLU A 131 24.30 -2.67 -1.09
C GLU A 131 23.53 -2.11 -2.30
N VAL A 132 23.53 -0.78 -2.48
CA VAL A 132 22.79 -0.13 -3.56
C VAL A 132 23.66 0.09 -4.79
N ASP A 133 23.08 -0.14 -5.99
CA ASP A 133 23.78 -0.02 -7.29
C ASP A 133 24.34 1.39 -7.54
N SER A 134 23.68 2.43 -7.02
CA SER A 134 24.16 3.80 -7.06
C SER A 134 23.74 4.57 -5.82
N CYS A 135 24.66 5.32 -5.26
CA CYS A 135 24.52 6.05 -4.01
C CYS A 135 24.79 7.55 -4.22
N GLY A 136 23.99 8.17 -5.06
CA GLY A 136 24.03 9.62 -5.32
C GLY A 136 23.51 10.44 -4.13
N GLY A 137 23.39 11.76 -4.32
CA GLY A 137 22.88 12.69 -3.32
C GLY A 137 23.96 13.46 -2.58
N ALA A 138 23.56 14.23 -1.56
CA ALA A 138 24.45 15.08 -0.78
C ALA A 138 24.02 15.12 0.71
N GLY A 139 24.97 15.42 1.61
CA GLY A 139 24.70 15.45 3.03
C GLY A 139 24.24 14.09 3.54
N ASN A 140 23.14 14.05 4.27
CA ASN A 140 22.55 12.84 4.83
C ASN A 140 21.55 12.14 3.89
N THR A 141 21.33 12.68 2.68
CA THR A 141 20.38 12.11 1.72
C THR A 141 21.12 11.25 0.68
N PHE A 142 20.65 10.04 0.50
CA PHE A 142 21.13 9.05 -0.46
C PHE A 142 20.08 8.85 -1.53
N GLN A 143 20.45 9.04 -2.80
CA GLN A 143 19.61 8.66 -3.93
C GLN A 143 19.87 7.20 -4.24
N VAL A 144 18.87 6.36 -3.96
CA VAL A 144 18.94 4.92 -4.23
C VAL A 144 18.13 4.59 -5.48
N GLU A 145 18.73 3.85 -6.40
CA GLU A 145 18.05 3.41 -7.62
C GLU A 145 17.79 1.91 -7.54
N GLY A 146 16.63 1.50 -8.04
CA GLY A 146 16.30 0.07 -8.14
C GLY A 146 15.23 -0.40 -7.18
N SER A 147 15.28 -0.01 -5.92
CA SER A 147 14.37 -0.47 -4.87
C SER A 147 12.91 -0.06 -5.10
N LYS A 148 12.00 -0.99 -4.85
CA LYS A 148 10.56 -0.82 -5.11
C LYS A 148 9.77 -1.42 -3.97
N LEU A 149 8.92 -0.59 -3.38
CA LEU A 149 7.91 -1.04 -2.42
C LEU A 149 6.68 -1.51 -3.19
N ARG A 150 6.39 -2.79 -3.15
CA ARG A 150 5.14 -3.37 -3.64
C ARG A 150 4.18 -3.52 -2.48
N GLN A 151 2.94 -3.12 -2.69
CA GLN A 151 1.89 -3.21 -1.69
C GLN A 151 0.67 -3.91 -2.28
N LEU A 152 0.21 -4.96 -1.61
CA LEU A 152 -1.05 -5.64 -1.87
C LEU A 152 -1.93 -5.52 -0.63
N THR A 153 -3.14 -4.95 -0.77
CA THR A 153 -4.09 -4.83 0.33
C THR A 153 -5.34 -5.66 0.05
N ALA A 154 -5.90 -6.26 1.09
CA ALA A 154 -7.20 -6.92 1.06
C ALA A 154 -8.02 -6.41 2.25
N LEU A 155 -9.12 -5.71 1.98
CA LEU A 155 -9.91 -4.98 2.98
C LEU A 155 -11.40 -5.29 2.81
N GLY A 156 -12.08 -5.54 3.94
CA GLY A 156 -13.54 -5.53 4.01
C GLY A 156 -14.02 -4.12 4.33
N ASN A 157 -14.91 -3.58 3.53
CA ASN A 157 -15.36 -2.19 3.59
C ASN A 157 -16.86 -2.07 3.85
N VAL A 158 -17.24 -0.96 4.46
CA VAL A 158 -18.61 -0.49 4.57
C VAL A 158 -18.68 0.95 4.05
N TRP A 159 -19.63 1.21 3.16
CA TRP A 159 -19.86 2.50 2.53
C TRP A 159 -21.27 2.98 2.83
N LEU A 160 -21.42 4.28 3.07
CA LEU A 160 -22.69 4.97 3.18
C LEU A 160 -22.88 5.84 1.94
N ASP A 161 -23.89 5.54 1.15
CA ASP A 161 -24.31 6.30 -0.02
C ASP A 161 -25.30 7.39 0.37
N VAL A 162 -25.07 8.62 -0.08
CA VAL A 162 -25.91 9.76 0.21
C VAL A 162 -26.84 10.02 -0.98
N PRO A 163 -28.13 9.68 -0.91
CA PRO A 163 -29.06 9.90 -2.00
C PRO A 163 -29.29 11.39 -2.22
N THR A 164 -28.99 11.90 -3.40
CA THR A 164 -29.14 13.33 -3.74
C THR A 164 -30.38 13.62 -4.59
N GLY A 165 -31.02 12.57 -5.12
CA GLY A 165 -32.05 12.71 -6.16
C GLY A 165 -31.51 13.13 -7.53
N LEU A 166 -30.18 13.25 -7.66
CA LEU A 166 -29.45 13.57 -8.90
C LEU A 166 -28.74 12.33 -9.44
N PRO A 167 -28.26 12.35 -10.71
CA PRO A 167 -27.45 11.26 -11.25
C PRO A 167 -26.10 11.04 -10.56
N VAL A 168 -25.77 11.82 -9.51
CA VAL A 168 -24.56 11.74 -8.75
C VAL A 168 -24.86 11.32 -7.32
N THR A 169 -24.21 10.26 -6.85
CA THR A 169 -24.31 9.73 -5.48
C THR A 169 -22.98 9.88 -4.78
N PRO A 170 -22.82 10.85 -3.88
CA PRO A 170 -21.68 10.92 -2.96
C PRO A 170 -21.72 9.75 -2.00
N TYR A 171 -20.54 9.28 -1.58
CA TYR A 171 -20.42 8.24 -0.56
C TYR A 171 -19.18 8.41 0.29
N VAL A 172 -19.25 7.91 1.51
CA VAL A 172 -18.15 7.87 2.45
C VAL A 172 -18.11 6.50 3.12
N GLY A 173 -16.95 6.09 3.59
CA GLY A 173 -16.86 4.81 4.29
C GLY A 173 -15.47 4.48 4.73
N GLY A 174 -15.29 3.22 5.11
CA GLY A 174 -14.01 2.71 5.54
C GLY A 174 -14.01 1.20 5.66
N GLY A 175 -12.83 0.66 5.93
CA GLY A 175 -12.64 -0.78 6.00
C GLY A 175 -11.42 -1.18 6.82
N LEU A 176 -11.38 -2.46 7.10
CA LEU A 176 -10.33 -3.12 7.87
C LEU A 176 -9.88 -4.37 7.12
N GLY A 177 -8.63 -4.76 7.31
CA GLY A 177 -8.09 -5.97 6.72
C GLY A 177 -6.58 -6.08 6.86
N VAL A 178 -5.92 -6.51 5.79
CA VAL A 178 -4.48 -6.74 5.78
C VAL A 178 -3.82 -6.06 4.59
N ALA A 179 -2.58 -5.62 4.79
CA ALA A 179 -1.68 -5.18 3.74
C ALA A 179 -0.41 -6.05 3.77
N GLY A 180 -0.07 -6.64 2.65
CA GLY A 180 1.20 -7.28 2.40
C GLY A 180 2.15 -6.29 1.75
N PHE A 181 3.36 -6.21 2.27
CA PHE A 181 4.46 -5.42 1.72
C PHE A 181 5.56 -6.34 1.26
N GLU A 182 6.16 -6.02 0.13
CA GLU A 182 7.36 -6.68 -0.37
C GLU A 182 8.37 -5.59 -0.71
N LEU A 183 9.51 -5.67 -0.08
CA LEU A 183 10.69 -4.87 -0.36
C LEU A 183 11.82 -5.84 -0.69
N ASP A 184 12.35 -5.74 -1.90
CA ASP A 184 13.50 -6.52 -2.41
C ASP A 184 13.44 -8.05 -2.17
N GLY A 185 12.21 -8.60 -2.18
CA GLY A 185 11.97 -10.05 -2.09
C GLY A 185 11.46 -10.53 -0.74
N GLU A 186 11.59 -9.73 0.31
CA GLU A 186 11.06 -10.03 1.64
C GLU A 186 9.65 -9.46 1.83
N GLY A 187 8.73 -10.30 2.29
CA GLY A 187 7.31 -9.94 2.42
C GLY A 187 6.74 -10.17 3.81
N LYS A 188 6.07 -9.17 4.36
CA LYS A 188 5.31 -9.28 5.61
C LYS A 188 3.89 -8.75 5.43
N ALA A 189 2.91 -9.46 6.01
CA ALA A 189 1.52 -9.01 6.05
C ALA A 189 1.19 -8.40 7.42
N ARG A 190 0.52 -7.25 7.44
CA ARG A 190 0.16 -6.49 8.64
C ARG A 190 -1.27 -6.02 8.57
N PHE A 191 -1.86 -5.79 9.75
CA PHE A 191 -3.17 -5.17 9.85
C PHE A 191 -3.18 -3.81 9.16
N ALA A 192 -4.24 -3.56 8.38
CA ALA A 192 -4.47 -2.31 7.68
C ALA A 192 -5.91 -1.86 7.84
N TRP A 193 -6.11 -0.55 7.73
CA TRP A 193 -7.41 0.08 7.66
C TRP A 193 -7.44 1.15 6.58
N GLN A 194 -8.64 1.49 6.13
CA GLN A 194 -8.84 2.62 5.23
C GLN A 194 -10.08 3.43 5.62
N VAL A 195 -10.06 4.71 5.24
CA VAL A 195 -11.24 5.57 5.12
C VAL A 195 -11.23 6.18 3.74
N GLY A 196 -12.40 6.52 3.23
CA GLY A 196 -12.48 7.09 1.91
C GLY A 196 -13.80 7.80 1.66
N ALA A 197 -13.79 8.59 0.59
CA ALA A 197 -14.96 9.25 0.06
C ALA A 197 -14.92 9.19 -1.47
N GLY A 198 -16.09 9.24 -2.09
CA GLY A 198 -16.18 9.21 -3.54
C GLY A 198 -17.49 9.77 -4.09
N LEU A 199 -17.53 9.83 -5.40
CA LEU A 199 -18.69 10.22 -6.17
C LEU A 199 -18.98 9.12 -7.18
N ALA A 200 -20.23 8.65 -7.24
CA ALA A 200 -20.69 7.75 -8.28
C ALA A 200 -21.61 8.52 -9.25
N PHE A 201 -21.20 8.57 -10.51
CA PHE A 201 -21.97 9.15 -11.61
C PHE A 201 -22.73 8.00 -12.29
N ASN A 202 -24.04 7.94 -12.03
CA ASN A 202 -24.91 6.87 -12.51
C ASN A 202 -25.20 7.04 -14.00
N LEU A 203 -24.65 6.16 -14.82
CA LEU A 203 -24.88 6.14 -16.28
C LEU A 203 -26.15 5.37 -16.65
N SER A 204 -26.44 4.33 -15.88
CA SER A 204 -27.63 3.50 -16.01
C SER A 204 -28.00 2.88 -14.66
N PRO A 205 -29.13 2.18 -14.54
CA PRO A 205 -29.47 1.44 -13.31
C PRO A 205 -28.36 0.48 -12.85
N SER A 206 -27.64 -0.13 -13.80
CA SER A 206 -26.63 -1.16 -13.52
C SER A 206 -25.18 -0.68 -13.64
N ALA A 207 -24.91 0.57 -14.05
CA ALA A 207 -23.53 1.04 -14.28
C ALA A 207 -23.32 2.46 -13.78
N ALA A 208 -22.17 2.68 -13.11
CA ALA A 208 -21.73 4.00 -12.68
C ALA A 208 -20.22 4.17 -12.93
N ILE A 209 -19.81 5.42 -13.22
CA ILE A 209 -18.41 5.84 -13.13
C ILE A 209 -18.17 6.32 -11.71
N THR A 210 -17.03 5.98 -11.12
CA THR A 210 -16.66 6.42 -9.75
C THR A 210 -15.39 7.25 -9.76
N LEU A 211 -15.34 8.22 -8.87
CA LEU A 211 -14.13 8.96 -8.48
C LEU A 211 -13.96 8.80 -6.99
N ASP A 212 -12.80 8.34 -6.56
CA ASP A 212 -12.53 7.96 -5.18
C ASP A 212 -11.25 8.60 -4.65
N TYR A 213 -11.30 9.03 -3.40
CA TYR A 213 -10.16 9.26 -2.54
C TYR A 213 -10.15 8.21 -1.43
N ARG A 214 -9.00 7.60 -1.22
CA ARG A 214 -8.78 6.59 -0.17
C ARG A 214 -7.54 6.95 0.63
N HIS A 215 -7.69 7.06 1.93
CA HIS A 215 -6.57 7.11 2.88
C HIS A 215 -6.45 5.74 3.54
N ARG A 216 -5.30 5.09 3.36
CA ARG A 216 -4.98 3.78 3.92
C ARG A 216 -3.83 3.88 4.88
N GLN A 217 -3.87 3.11 5.95
CA GLN A 217 -2.75 2.95 6.86
C GLN A 217 -2.56 1.49 7.21
N ALA A 218 -1.33 1.02 7.09
CA ALA A 218 -0.91 -0.29 7.56
C ALA A 218 0.05 -0.15 8.75
N LYS A 219 0.00 -1.10 9.66
CA LYS A 219 0.97 -1.19 10.75
C LYS A 219 2.34 -1.52 10.18
N GLY A 220 3.37 -0.97 10.82
CA GLY A 220 4.76 -1.29 10.52
C GLY A 220 5.11 -2.75 10.78
N ALA A 221 6.26 -3.15 10.28
CA ALA A 221 6.81 -4.50 10.44
C ALA A 221 8.25 -4.44 10.93
N THR A 222 8.70 -5.50 11.57
CA THR A 222 10.12 -5.77 11.80
C THR A 222 10.48 -6.98 10.95
N ILE A 223 11.51 -6.85 10.16
CA ILE A 223 12.13 -7.93 9.39
C ILE A 223 13.44 -8.21 10.12
N GLU A 224 13.54 -9.39 10.69
CA GLU A 224 14.75 -9.88 11.36
C GLU A 224 15.64 -10.54 10.31
N ASP A 225 16.94 -10.34 10.39
CA ASP A 225 17.90 -11.06 9.55
C ASP A 225 17.99 -12.50 10.05
N GLU A 226 17.96 -13.47 9.13
CA GLU A 226 18.05 -14.90 9.49
C GLU A 226 19.49 -15.35 9.80
N ASP A 227 20.48 -14.60 9.32
CA ASP A 227 21.90 -14.92 9.45
C ASP A 227 22.58 -14.19 10.62
N PHE A 228 21.97 -13.10 11.14
CA PHE A 228 22.51 -12.27 12.23
C PHE A 228 21.45 -12.03 13.31
N GLU A 229 21.66 -12.65 14.51
CA GLU A 229 20.66 -12.63 15.61
C GLU A 229 20.26 -11.22 16.09
N ASP A 230 21.14 -10.22 15.93
CA ASP A 230 20.91 -8.85 16.41
C ASP A 230 20.55 -7.87 15.28
N ALA A 231 20.57 -8.30 14.01
CA ALA A 231 20.26 -7.46 12.87
C ALA A 231 18.77 -7.52 12.50
N ALA A 232 18.16 -6.35 12.35
CA ALA A 232 16.76 -6.23 11.95
C ALA A 232 16.48 -4.89 11.25
N VAL A 233 15.52 -4.90 10.34
CA VAL A 233 14.97 -3.66 9.76
C VAL A 233 13.55 -3.46 10.29
N ARG A 234 13.34 -2.37 11.02
CA ARG A 234 12.02 -1.96 11.47
C ARG A 234 11.44 -0.93 10.51
N ILE A 235 10.37 -1.31 9.84
CA ILE A 235 9.60 -0.46 8.93
C ILE A 235 8.50 0.21 9.73
N GLY A 236 8.40 1.53 9.65
CA GLY A 236 7.36 2.32 10.30
C GLY A 236 5.96 2.07 9.73
N LYS A 237 4.99 2.86 10.17
CA LYS A 237 3.62 2.81 9.63
C LYS A 237 3.64 3.30 8.19
N ILE A 238 2.99 2.56 7.29
CA ILE A 238 2.86 2.94 5.89
C ILE A 238 1.50 3.60 5.69
N ARG A 239 1.51 4.87 5.29
CA ARG A 239 0.32 5.65 4.94
C ARG A 239 0.30 5.85 3.44
N THR A 240 -0.87 5.67 2.85
CA THR A 240 -1.06 5.76 1.39
C THR A 240 -2.32 6.53 1.08
N ASP A 241 -2.18 7.62 0.33
CA ASP A 241 -3.27 8.37 -0.25
C ASP A 241 -3.44 8.00 -1.71
N ALA A 242 -4.64 7.56 -2.09
CA ALA A 242 -4.94 7.16 -3.45
C ALA A 242 -6.11 7.97 -4.02
N PHE A 243 -5.93 8.43 -5.25
CA PHE A 243 -6.98 9.04 -6.08
C PHE A 243 -7.22 8.13 -7.27
N THR A 244 -8.43 7.61 -7.40
CA THR A 244 -8.78 6.65 -8.44
C THR A 244 -10.06 7.04 -9.17
N ALA A 245 -10.13 6.65 -10.44
CA ALA A 245 -11.35 6.62 -11.21
C ALA A 245 -11.67 5.16 -11.57
N GLY A 246 -12.95 4.84 -11.68
CA GLY A 246 -13.34 3.47 -11.93
C GLY A 246 -14.73 3.32 -12.47
N VAL A 247 -15.13 2.06 -12.58
CA VAL A 247 -16.47 1.65 -12.97
C VAL A 247 -17.05 0.68 -11.95
N ARG A 248 -18.35 0.79 -11.71
CA ARG A 248 -19.11 -0.12 -10.85
C ARG A 248 -20.28 -0.68 -11.65
N PHE A 249 -20.47 -1.99 -11.57
CA PHE A 249 -21.57 -2.70 -12.22
C PHE A 249 -22.39 -3.45 -11.16
N HIS A 250 -23.71 -3.24 -11.18
CA HIS A 250 -24.70 -3.94 -10.35
C HIS A 250 -25.38 -5.05 -11.17
N PHE A 251 -25.76 -6.12 -10.49
CA PHE A 251 -26.39 -7.31 -11.07
C PHE A 251 -27.73 -7.61 -10.38
#